data_317d221bdab3d7f515fa82f5146a3b02
#
_entry.id   317d221bdab3d7f515fa82f5146a3b02
#
_cell.length_a   1.000
_cell.length_b   1.000
_cell.length_c   1.000
_cell.angle_alpha   90.00
_cell.angle_beta   90.00
_cell.angle_gamma   90.00
#
_symmetry.space_group_name_H-M   'P 1'
#
loop_
_entity.id
_entity.type
_entity.pdbx_description
1 polymer ?
#
loop_
_entity_poly.entity_id
_entity_poly.type
_entity_poly.pdbx_seq_one_letter_code
_entity_poly.pdbx_strand_id
1 'polypeptide(L)'
;MDKVVIYGAGRHAELTANLMTKYNLHEVVAFTVKREFLNTPELNGYPVISYEDIKDIYPNNEFKLFIAVGPQRVNRAREEIFQECKKNGYSFVNCVCPSPFIDKTVKIGENVFIDQFCWISSFVEIGNNTTLIGSKIGHHCKVSSNSFISASILAGNVYVKNNVFIGLGSIIGPNITLEEYTVIGMGCTISKSTAPASVYLNKATEKQSYDSSKIKLL
;
A
#
# COMPACT_ATOMS: atom_id res chain seq x y z
N MET A 1 3.33 -11.85 20.09
CA MET A 1 3.71 -11.17 18.86
C MET A 1 3.77 -12.23 17.77
N ASP A 2 3.15 -11.98 16.60
CA ASP A 2 3.19 -12.96 15.50
C ASP A 2 4.56 -12.96 14.84
N LYS A 3 5.07 -14.14 14.48
CA LYS A 3 6.25 -14.32 13.62
C LYS A 3 5.85 -14.15 12.17
N VAL A 4 6.56 -13.28 11.44
CA VAL A 4 6.17 -12.86 10.11
C VAL A 4 7.28 -13.06 9.09
N VAL A 5 6.94 -13.69 7.97
CA VAL A 5 7.78 -13.68 6.77
C VAL A 5 7.23 -12.63 5.81
N ILE A 6 8.09 -11.72 5.36
CA ILE A 6 7.70 -10.67 4.41
C ILE A 6 7.90 -11.18 2.98
N TYR A 7 6.82 -11.20 2.20
CA TYR A 7 6.89 -11.52 0.78
C TYR A 7 7.31 -10.28 -0.02
N GLY A 8 8.50 -10.32 -0.58
CA GLY A 8 9.19 -9.25 -1.29
C GLY A 8 10.59 -9.04 -0.72
N ALA A 9 11.54 -8.60 -1.54
CA ALA A 9 12.91 -8.28 -1.14
C ALA A 9 13.39 -6.94 -1.73
N GLY A 10 12.46 -6.04 -2.04
CA GLY A 10 12.75 -4.70 -2.52
C GLY A 10 12.59 -3.64 -1.43
N ARG A 11 12.76 -2.37 -1.79
CA ARG A 11 12.72 -1.22 -0.86
C ARG A 11 11.43 -1.12 -0.03
N HIS A 12 10.30 -1.56 -0.57
CA HIS A 12 9.04 -1.58 0.20
C HIS A 12 9.07 -2.65 1.29
N ALA A 13 9.69 -3.79 1.02
CA ALA A 13 9.88 -4.85 2.02
C ALA A 13 10.85 -4.42 3.13
N GLU A 14 11.96 -3.76 2.78
CA GLU A 14 12.88 -3.17 3.76
C GLU A 14 12.20 -2.14 4.65
N LEU A 15 11.43 -1.22 4.05
CA LEU A 15 10.65 -0.23 4.79
C LEU A 15 9.66 -0.91 5.74
N THR A 16 8.94 -1.92 5.26
CA THR A 16 7.95 -2.66 6.06
C THR A 16 8.60 -3.34 7.26
N ALA A 17 9.71 -4.06 7.05
CA ALA A 17 10.47 -4.72 8.13
C ALA A 17 10.96 -3.71 9.17
N ASN A 18 11.53 -2.59 8.73
CA ASN A 18 11.96 -1.51 9.61
C ASN A 18 10.81 -0.94 10.45
N LEU A 19 9.64 -0.70 9.86
CA LEU A 19 8.48 -0.19 10.59
C LEU A 19 7.90 -1.21 11.56
N MET A 20 7.81 -2.48 11.17
CA MET A 20 7.36 -3.56 12.06
C MET A 20 8.26 -3.67 13.29
N THR A 21 9.58 -3.62 13.11
CA THR A 21 10.56 -3.66 14.19
C THR A 21 10.52 -2.40 15.03
N LYS A 22 10.56 -1.22 14.41
CA LYS A 22 10.57 0.08 15.08
C LYS A 22 9.38 0.28 16.02
N TYR A 23 8.21 -0.15 15.59
CA TYR A 23 6.96 0.01 16.34
C TYR A 23 6.55 -1.24 17.11
N ASN A 24 7.41 -2.27 17.13
CA ASN A 24 7.17 -3.53 17.82
C ASN A 24 5.80 -4.17 17.43
N LEU A 25 5.47 -4.14 16.14
CA LEU A 25 4.20 -4.64 15.62
C LEU A 25 4.21 -6.17 15.53
N HIS A 26 5.26 -6.73 14.91
CA HIS A 26 5.45 -8.15 14.69
C HIS A 26 6.94 -8.51 14.70
N GLU A 27 7.26 -9.78 14.93
CA GLU A 27 8.61 -10.34 14.83
C GLU A 27 8.90 -10.73 13.37
N VAL A 28 9.67 -9.92 12.65
CA VAL A 28 10.12 -10.28 11.30
C VAL A 28 11.20 -11.34 11.41
N VAL A 29 11.02 -12.48 10.72
CA VAL A 29 11.96 -13.62 10.79
C VAL A 29 12.67 -13.86 9.46
N ALA A 30 12.09 -13.51 8.33
CA ALA A 30 12.66 -13.71 7.00
C ALA A 30 11.97 -12.85 5.95
N PHE A 31 12.59 -12.80 4.77
CA PHE A 31 11.96 -12.40 3.52
C PHE A 31 11.77 -13.62 2.62
N THR A 32 10.78 -13.54 1.72
CA THR A 32 10.58 -14.56 0.69
C THR A 32 10.27 -13.91 -0.66
N VAL A 33 10.72 -14.54 -1.72
CA VAL A 33 10.42 -14.19 -3.11
C VAL A 33 10.30 -15.46 -3.93
N LYS A 34 9.66 -15.41 -5.10
CA LYS A 34 9.74 -16.55 -6.04
C LYS A 34 11.20 -16.82 -6.39
N ARG A 35 11.54 -18.09 -6.62
CA ARG A 35 12.90 -18.57 -6.90
C ARG A 35 13.59 -17.78 -8.01
N GLU A 36 12.85 -17.39 -9.04
CA GLU A 36 13.34 -16.59 -10.15
C GLU A 36 13.81 -15.17 -9.74
N PHE A 37 13.34 -14.65 -8.59
CA PHE A 37 13.72 -13.35 -8.03
C PHE A 37 14.66 -13.44 -6.83
N LEU A 38 15.16 -14.64 -6.51
CA LEU A 38 16.07 -14.85 -5.40
C LEU A 38 17.50 -14.47 -5.80
N ASN A 39 17.84 -13.19 -5.66
CA ASN A 39 19.13 -12.63 -6.08
C ASN A 39 20.12 -12.43 -4.93
N THR A 40 19.68 -12.56 -3.68
CA THR A 40 20.51 -12.44 -2.48
C THR A 40 20.02 -13.41 -1.41
N PRO A 41 20.92 -14.04 -0.64
CA PRO A 41 20.52 -14.92 0.46
C PRO A 41 20.09 -14.18 1.73
N GLU A 42 20.37 -12.87 1.81
CA GLU A 42 20.12 -12.04 3.00
C GLU A 42 19.72 -10.62 2.63
N LEU A 43 18.85 -10.01 3.45
CA LEU A 43 18.46 -8.61 3.37
C LEU A 43 18.35 -8.05 4.81
N ASN A 44 19.13 -7.02 5.12
CA ASN A 44 19.15 -6.37 6.45
C ASN A 44 19.30 -7.31 7.65
N GLY A 45 20.13 -8.35 7.52
CA GLY A 45 20.36 -9.36 8.58
C GLY A 45 19.31 -10.46 8.67
N TYR A 46 18.32 -10.47 7.78
CA TYR A 46 17.30 -11.53 7.71
C TYR A 46 17.52 -12.42 6.48
N PRO A 47 17.32 -13.72 6.58
CA PRO A 47 17.42 -14.62 5.43
C PRO A 47 16.36 -14.28 4.37
N VAL A 48 16.74 -14.43 3.09
CA VAL A 48 15.82 -14.37 1.96
C VAL A 48 15.72 -15.78 1.38
N ILE A 49 14.53 -16.35 1.40
CA ILE A 49 14.27 -17.73 0.95
C ILE A 49 13.35 -17.75 -0.27
N SER A 50 13.41 -18.86 -1.00
CA SER A 50 12.45 -19.11 -2.08
C SER A 50 11.04 -19.37 -1.52
N TYR A 51 10.02 -18.77 -2.13
CA TYR A 51 8.62 -18.99 -1.76
C TYR A 51 8.19 -20.43 -1.98
N GLU A 52 8.79 -21.12 -2.93
CA GLU A 52 8.55 -22.53 -3.23
C GLU A 52 8.94 -23.44 -2.05
N ASP A 53 9.93 -23.02 -1.25
CA ASP A 53 10.45 -23.77 -0.10
C ASP A 53 9.85 -23.28 1.25
N ILE A 54 8.97 -22.27 1.22
CA ILE A 54 8.52 -21.57 2.43
C ILE A 54 7.79 -22.49 3.42
N LYS A 55 7.02 -23.46 2.93
CA LYS A 55 6.22 -24.36 3.78
C LYS A 55 7.08 -25.27 4.65
N ASP A 56 8.26 -25.65 4.16
CA ASP A 56 9.18 -26.55 4.87
C ASP A 56 9.97 -25.81 5.95
N ILE A 57 10.21 -24.50 5.75
CA ILE A 57 11.03 -23.68 6.63
C ILE A 57 10.16 -22.83 7.58
N TYR A 58 9.08 -22.27 7.05
CA TYR A 58 8.13 -21.38 7.75
C TYR A 58 6.69 -21.86 7.54
N PRO A 59 6.25 -22.94 8.23
CA PRO A 59 4.93 -23.53 8.03
C PRO A 59 3.80 -22.56 8.42
N ASN A 60 2.68 -22.62 7.71
CA ASN A 60 1.56 -21.69 7.80
C ASN A 60 0.75 -21.74 9.11
N ASN A 61 0.96 -22.74 9.93
CA ASN A 61 0.37 -22.86 11.28
C ASN A 61 1.18 -22.11 12.36
N GLU A 62 2.44 -21.76 12.08
CA GLU A 62 3.33 -21.06 13.03
C GLU A 62 3.69 -19.65 12.58
N PHE A 63 3.71 -19.41 11.28
CA PHE A 63 4.13 -18.15 10.69
C PHE A 63 3.01 -17.51 9.88
N LYS A 64 2.96 -16.18 9.93
CA LYS A 64 2.07 -15.35 9.09
C LYS A 64 2.87 -14.66 8.00
N LEU A 65 2.19 -14.16 6.99
CA LEU A 65 2.81 -13.41 5.91
C LEU A 65 2.44 -11.93 5.96
N PHE A 66 3.30 -11.13 5.36
CA PHE A 66 2.99 -9.79 4.90
C PHE A 66 3.54 -9.61 3.49
N ILE A 67 2.70 -9.18 2.54
CA ILE A 67 3.11 -8.96 1.14
C ILE A 67 3.51 -7.51 0.95
N ALA A 68 4.81 -7.28 0.75
CA ALA A 68 5.42 -5.98 0.54
C ALA A 68 5.90 -5.80 -0.90
N VAL A 69 5.01 -6.05 -1.86
CA VAL A 69 5.25 -5.88 -3.30
C VAL A 69 4.60 -4.58 -3.77
N GLY A 70 5.28 -3.85 -4.65
CA GLY A 70 4.80 -2.58 -5.21
C GLY A 70 3.60 -2.73 -6.16
N PRO A 71 3.12 -1.60 -6.73
CA PRO A 71 1.86 -1.56 -7.49
C PRO A 71 1.98 -2.01 -8.96
N GLN A 72 2.87 -2.96 -9.28
CA GLN A 72 3.08 -3.42 -10.66
C GLN A 72 1.77 -3.93 -11.28
N ARG A 73 1.58 -3.66 -12.57
CA ARG A 73 0.40 -4.04 -13.37
C ARG A 73 -0.91 -3.59 -12.71
N VAL A 74 -0.93 -2.34 -12.15
CA VAL A 74 -2.07 -1.80 -11.40
C VAL A 74 -2.48 -2.74 -10.25
N ASN A 75 -1.52 -3.08 -9.39
CA ASN A 75 -1.66 -3.97 -8.22
C ASN A 75 -1.98 -5.45 -8.53
N ARG A 76 -2.16 -5.87 -9.79
CA ARG A 76 -2.47 -7.27 -10.14
C ARG A 76 -1.41 -8.25 -9.66
N ALA A 77 -0.11 -7.88 -9.77
CA ALA A 77 0.96 -8.74 -9.29
C ALA A 77 0.83 -9.03 -7.78
N ARG A 78 0.50 -8.00 -6.98
CA ARG A 78 0.30 -8.15 -5.54
C ARG A 78 -0.97 -8.94 -5.21
N GLU A 79 -2.02 -8.75 -5.99
CA GLU A 79 -3.26 -9.53 -5.87
C GLU A 79 -3.04 -11.02 -6.13
N GLU A 80 -2.35 -11.36 -7.22
CA GLU A 80 -2.02 -12.76 -7.57
C GLU A 80 -1.24 -13.45 -6.45
N ILE A 81 -0.23 -12.77 -5.90
CA ILE A 81 0.56 -13.28 -4.77
C ILE A 81 -0.33 -13.47 -3.53
N PHE A 82 -1.21 -12.50 -3.23
CA PHE A 82 -2.11 -12.60 -2.08
C PHE A 82 -3.05 -13.81 -2.20
N GLN A 83 -3.63 -14.04 -3.36
CA GLN A 83 -4.50 -15.18 -3.62
C GLN A 83 -3.74 -16.51 -3.57
N GLU A 84 -2.53 -16.56 -4.13
CA GLU A 84 -1.67 -17.75 -4.09
C GLU A 84 -1.31 -18.12 -2.63
N CYS A 85 -0.90 -17.15 -1.82
CA CYS A 85 -0.58 -17.37 -0.41
C CYS A 85 -1.81 -17.81 0.40
N LYS A 86 -2.98 -17.20 0.16
CA LYS A 86 -4.25 -17.65 0.75
C LYS A 86 -4.58 -19.11 0.41
N LYS A 87 -4.48 -19.45 -0.87
CA LYS A 87 -4.72 -20.84 -1.34
C LYS A 87 -3.75 -21.83 -0.67
N ASN A 88 -2.53 -21.40 -0.38
CA ASN A 88 -1.53 -22.18 0.34
C ASN A 88 -1.77 -22.23 1.87
N GLY A 89 -2.84 -21.61 2.36
CA GLY A 89 -3.27 -21.67 3.77
C GLY A 89 -2.59 -20.66 4.69
N TYR A 90 -1.83 -19.69 4.16
CA TYR A 90 -1.25 -18.61 4.97
C TYR A 90 -2.28 -17.58 5.39
N SER A 91 -2.18 -17.13 6.63
CA SER A 91 -2.83 -15.93 7.15
C SER A 91 -1.89 -14.72 7.08
N PHE A 92 -2.46 -13.52 7.18
CA PHE A 92 -1.71 -12.30 7.03
C PHE A 92 -1.77 -11.43 8.28
N VAL A 93 -0.71 -10.68 8.50
CA VAL A 93 -0.68 -9.57 9.46
C VAL A 93 -0.87 -8.24 8.76
N ASN A 94 -1.13 -7.20 9.53
CA ASN A 94 -1.14 -5.82 9.07
C ASN A 94 0.12 -5.08 9.54
N CYS A 95 0.64 -4.18 8.72
CA CYS A 95 1.65 -3.20 9.10
C CYS A 95 0.97 -1.84 9.26
N VAL A 96 0.33 -1.62 10.40
CA VAL A 96 -0.35 -0.37 10.74
C VAL A 96 0.47 0.35 11.81
N CYS A 97 1.14 1.43 11.41
CA CYS A 97 1.93 2.22 12.34
C CYS A 97 1.04 2.92 13.37
N PRO A 98 1.41 2.97 14.65
CA PRO A 98 0.66 3.71 15.66
C PRO A 98 0.50 5.18 15.25
N SER A 99 -0.72 5.68 15.25
CA SER A 99 -1.03 7.06 14.90
C SER A 99 -2.28 7.53 15.64
N PRO A 100 -2.27 8.71 16.30
CA PRO A 100 -3.46 9.27 16.92
C PRO A 100 -4.47 9.79 15.88
N PHE A 101 -4.10 9.80 14.60
CA PHE A 101 -4.92 10.29 13.51
C PHE A 101 -5.69 9.19 12.77
N ILE A 102 -5.69 7.96 13.30
CA ILE A 102 -6.54 6.87 12.81
C ILE A 102 -7.71 6.73 13.79
N ASP A 103 -8.92 7.05 13.31
CA ASP A 103 -10.12 6.95 14.15
C ASP A 103 -10.44 5.50 14.50
N LYS A 104 -10.89 5.26 15.74
CA LYS A 104 -11.20 3.90 16.24
C LYS A 104 -12.40 3.20 15.58
N THR A 105 -13.20 3.91 14.80
CA THR A 105 -14.28 3.33 13.99
C THR A 105 -13.80 2.74 12.68
N VAL A 106 -12.53 2.94 12.32
CA VAL A 106 -11.93 2.43 11.07
C VAL A 106 -11.88 0.91 11.08
N LYS A 107 -12.41 0.30 10.02
CA LYS A 107 -12.32 -1.14 9.82
C LYS A 107 -11.20 -1.44 8.82
N ILE A 108 -10.32 -2.38 9.17
CA ILE A 108 -9.13 -2.73 8.40
C ILE A 108 -9.14 -4.23 8.09
N GLY A 109 -8.90 -4.58 6.84
CA GLY A 109 -8.79 -5.96 6.37
C GLY A 109 -7.44 -6.61 6.72
N GLU A 110 -7.02 -7.59 5.93
CA GLU A 110 -5.75 -8.31 6.07
C GLU A 110 -4.70 -7.79 5.10
N ASN A 111 -3.42 -7.94 5.43
CA ASN A 111 -2.29 -7.50 4.61
C ASN A 111 -2.37 -6.00 4.25
N VAL A 112 -2.78 -5.18 5.19
CA VAL A 112 -2.90 -3.73 5.01
C VAL A 112 -1.64 -3.04 5.54
N PHE A 113 -1.09 -2.13 4.73
CA PHE A 113 0.00 -1.24 5.11
C PHE A 113 -0.55 0.18 5.33
N ILE A 114 -0.29 0.74 6.51
CA ILE A 114 -0.60 2.15 6.83
C ILE A 114 0.59 2.74 7.57
N ASP A 115 1.25 3.72 6.99
CA ASP A 115 2.37 4.38 7.64
C ASP A 115 1.93 5.41 8.70
N GLN A 116 2.89 5.92 9.46
CA GLN A 116 2.64 6.86 10.57
C GLN A 116 2.16 8.25 10.13
N PHE A 117 2.21 8.57 8.86
CA PHE A 117 1.79 9.88 8.33
C PHE A 117 0.37 9.88 7.75
N CYS A 118 -0.32 8.76 7.83
CA CYS A 118 -1.72 8.67 7.43
C CYS A 118 -2.65 9.33 8.44
N TRP A 119 -3.64 10.07 7.95
CA TRP A 119 -4.79 10.56 8.69
C TRP A 119 -6.06 9.89 8.15
N ILE A 120 -6.76 9.13 8.97
CA ILE A 120 -7.92 8.35 8.55
C ILE A 120 -9.09 8.68 9.48
N SER A 121 -10.12 9.28 8.89
CA SER A 121 -11.30 9.77 9.60
C SER A 121 -12.29 8.65 9.98
N SER A 122 -13.37 9.04 10.65
CA SER A 122 -14.38 8.12 11.18
C SER A 122 -15.13 7.35 10.09
N PHE A 123 -15.48 6.12 10.39
CA PHE A 123 -16.30 5.23 9.56
C PHE A 123 -15.67 4.88 8.20
N VAL A 124 -14.34 4.90 8.12
CA VAL A 124 -13.62 4.43 6.93
C VAL A 124 -13.50 2.90 6.96
N GLU A 125 -13.68 2.27 5.80
CA GLU A 125 -13.42 0.84 5.59
C GLU A 125 -12.26 0.66 4.62
N ILE A 126 -11.26 -0.16 4.99
CA ILE A 126 -10.07 -0.46 4.19
C ILE A 126 -10.03 -1.97 3.93
N GLY A 127 -10.11 -2.34 2.67
CA GLY A 127 -10.09 -3.74 2.23
C GLY A 127 -8.71 -4.38 2.29
N ASN A 128 -8.68 -5.67 2.03
CA ASN A 128 -7.47 -6.50 2.09
C ASN A 128 -6.39 -6.04 1.10
N ASN A 129 -5.14 -6.33 1.44
CA ASN A 129 -4.01 -6.13 0.53
C ASN A 129 -3.90 -4.69 0.00
N THR A 130 -4.22 -3.71 0.87
CA THR A 130 -4.24 -2.27 0.55
C THR A 130 -3.06 -1.57 1.19
N THR A 131 -2.46 -0.64 0.46
CA THR A 131 -1.32 0.17 0.92
C THR A 131 -1.70 1.64 0.95
N LEU A 132 -1.56 2.27 2.12
CA LEU A 132 -1.73 3.71 2.35
C LEU A 132 -0.42 4.29 2.85
N ILE A 133 0.13 5.25 2.13
CA ILE A 133 1.37 5.95 2.48
C ILE A 133 1.08 7.44 2.55
N GLY A 134 1.26 8.08 3.71
CA GLY A 134 1.16 9.52 3.89
C GLY A 134 -0.16 10.15 3.44
N SER A 135 -1.25 9.41 3.43
CA SER A 135 -2.51 9.82 2.81
C SER A 135 -3.53 10.32 3.82
N LYS A 136 -4.40 11.26 3.40
CA LYS A 136 -5.55 11.71 4.17
C LYS A 136 -6.83 11.10 3.60
N ILE A 137 -7.55 10.33 4.42
CA ILE A 137 -8.79 9.64 4.03
C ILE A 137 -9.96 10.24 4.81
N GLY A 138 -10.87 10.91 4.10
CA GLY A 138 -12.06 11.54 4.67
C GLY A 138 -13.05 10.51 5.22
N HIS A 139 -14.01 11.00 6.01
CA HIS A 139 -15.03 10.17 6.68
C HIS A 139 -15.88 9.37 5.68
N HIS A 140 -16.35 8.21 6.11
CA HIS A 140 -17.24 7.33 5.33
C HIS A 140 -16.64 6.88 3.99
N CYS A 141 -15.33 7.02 3.78
CA CYS A 141 -14.68 6.45 2.60
C CYS A 141 -14.64 4.93 2.68
N LYS A 142 -14.75 4.29 1.52
CA LYS A 142 -14.55 2.87 1.38
C LYS A 142 -13.45 2.61 0.37
N VAL A 143 -12.35 2.02 0.82
CA VAL A 143 -11.23 1.60 -0.02
C VAL A 143 -11.29 0.09 -0.12
N SER A 144 -11.64 -0.41 -1.31
CA SER A 144 -11.71 -1.86 -1.57
C SER A 144 -10.30 -2.47 -1.69
N SER A 145 -10.23 -3.78 -1.87
CA SER A 145 -8.99 -4.56 -1.83
C SER A 145 -8.01 -4.20 -2.95
N ASN A 146 -6.74 -4.56 -2.73
CA ASN A 146 -5.65 -4.45 -3.69
C ASN A 146 -5.34 -3.02 -4.15
N SER A 147 -5.74 -1.98 -3.42
CA SER A 147 -5.49 -0.59 -3.81
C SER A 147 -4.17 -0.06 -3.25
N PHE A 148 -3.58 0.92 -3.96
CA PHE A 148 -2.35 1.58 -3.54
C PHE A 148 -2.55 3.10 -3.61
N ILE A 149 -2.48 3.77 -2.47
CA ILE A 149 -2.74 5.21 -2.33
C ILE A 149 -1.53 5.86 -1.67
N SER A 150 -0.92 6.81 -2.35
CA SER A 150 0.31 7.45 -1.88
C SER A 150 0.14 8.97 -1.77
N ALA A 151 0.39 9.51 -0.58
CA ALA A 151 0.42 10.93 -0.22
C ALA A 151 -0.69 11.77 -0.89
N SER A 152 -1.90 11.25 -0.87
CA SER A 152 -3.08 11.81 -1.55
C SER A 152 -4.16 12.20 -0.54
N ILE A 153 -5.12 13.00 -0.99
CA ILE A 153 -6.25 13.45 -0.18
C ILE A 153 -7.54 12.93 -0.82
N LEU A 154 -8.30 12.14 -0.08
CA LEU A 154 -9.65 11.73 -0.43
C LEU A 154 -10.61 12.52 0.48
N ALA A 155 -11.52 13.27 -0.13
CA ALA A 155 -12.60 13.94 0.60
C ALA A 155 -13.60 12.92 1.18
N GLY A 156 -14.62 13.38 1.87
CA GLY A 156 -15.60 12.48 2.49
C GLY A 156 -16.43 11.68 1.47
N ASN A 157 -16.81 10.45 1.87
CA ASN A 157 -17.70 9.57 1.10
C ASN A 157 -17.18 9.20 -0.30
N VAL A 158 -15.86 8.95 -0.40
CA VAL A 158 -15.24 8.44 -1.65
C VAL A 158 -15.26 6.91 -1.60
N TYR A 159 -15.69 6.30 -2.71
CA TYR A 159 -15.62 4.85 -2.90
C TYR A 159 -14.50 4.50 -3.88
N VAL A 160 -13.44 3.92 -3.40
CA VAL A 160 -12.34 3.37 -4.20
C VAL A 160 -12.59 1.88 -4.40
N LYS A 161 -12.84 1.45 -5.63
CA LYS A 161 -13.03 0.05 -6.01
C LYS A 161 -11.71 -0.74 -5.97
N ASN A 162 -11.73 -2.03 -6.37
CA ASN A 162 -10.55 -2.88 -6.34
C ASN A 162 -9.45 -2.40 -7.32
N ASN A 163 -8.19 -2.69 -6.96
CA ASN A 163 -7.03 -2.49 -7.84
C ASN A 163 -6.83 -1.05 -8.33
N VAL A 164 -7.24 -0.05 -7.55
CA VAL A 164 -7.01 1.36 -7.90
C VAL A 164 -5.61 1.78 -7.45
N PHE A 165 -4.95 2.57 -8.29
CA PHE A 165 -3.70 3.25 -7.95
C PHE A 165 -3.91 4.76 -7.91
N ILE A 166 -3.51 5.40 -6.79
CA ILE A 166 -3.55 6.87 -6.64
C ILE A 166 -2.14 7.35 -6.30
N GLY A 167 -1.56 8.12 -7.22
CA GLY A 167 -0.23 8.69 -7.13
C GLY A 167 -0.16 9.94 -6.25
N LEU A 168 1.06 10.28 -5.86
CA LEU A 168 1.45 11.37 -4.96
C LEU A 168 0.75 12.70 -5.27
N GLY A 169 0.26 13.38 -4.25
CA GLY A 169 -0.29 14.74 -4.35
C GLY A 169 -1.63 14.84 -5.06
N SER A 170 -2.31 13.71 -5.29
CA SER A 170 -3.62 13.74 -5.95
C SER A 170 -4.75 14.07 -4.96
N ILE A 171 -5.78 14.74 -5.45
CA ILE A 171 -6.95 15.17 -4.67
C ILE A 171 -8.21 14.59 -5.30
N ILE A 172 -8.98 13.85 -4.50
CA ILE A 172 -10.24 13.24 -4.92
C ILE A 172 -11.38 13.97 -4.21
N GLY A 173 -12.29 14.55 -5.00
CA GLY A 173 -13.47 15.26 -4.50
C GLY A 173 -14.46 14.36 -3.75
N PRO A 174 -15.43 14.93 -3.04
CA PRO A 174 -16.38 14.16 -2.24
C PRO A 174 -17.41 13.41 -3.10
N ASN A 175 -17.98 12.32 -2.56
CA ASN A 175 -19.07 11.54 -3.17
C ASN A 175 -18.70 10.95 -4.56
N ILE A 176 -17.44 10.62 -4.76
CA ILE A 176 -16.90 10.08 -6.02
C ILE A 176 -16.66 8.58 -5.88
N THR A 177 -16.96 7.84 -6.94
CA THR A 177 -16.52 6.45 -7.11
C THR A 177 -15.35 6.40 -8.09
N LEU A 178 -14.24 5.81 -7.62
CA LEU A 178 -13.13 5.42 -8.48
C LEU A 178 -13.32 3.96 -8.85
N GLU A 179 -13.64 3.71 -10.10
CA GLU A 179 -13.92 2.36 -10.62
C GLU A 179 -12.67 1.49 -10.68
N GLU A 180 -12.88 0.18 -10.80
CA GLU A 180 -11.81 -0.84 -10.76
C GLU A 180 -10.72 -0.57 -11.80
N TYR A 181 -9.46 -0.85 -11.40
CA TYR A 181 -8.26 -0.66 -12.22
C TYR A 181 -8.01 0.78 -12.67
N THR A 182 -8.65 1.77 -12.06
CA THR A 182 -8.35 3.19 -12.31
C THR A 182 -6.93 3.51 -11.86
N VAL A 183 -6.19 4.21 -12.71
CA VAL A 183 -4.86 4.77 -12.43
C VAL A 183 -4.97 6.29 -12.39
N ILE A 184 -4.62 6.86 -11.24
CA ILE A 184 -4.50 8.30 -11.06
C ILE A 184 -3.01 8.60 -10.84
N GLY A 185 -2.39 9.27 -11.81
CA GLY A 185 -1.00 9.73 -11.72
C GLY A 185 -0.82 10.79 -10.64
N MET A 186 0.41 11.19 -10.39
CA MET A 186 0.69 12.22 -9.37
C MET A 186 0.11 13.60 -9.75
N GLY A 187 -0.32 14.35 -8.73
CA GLY A 187 -0.79 15.73 -8.87
C GLY A 187 -2.12 15.89 -9.61
N CYS A 188 -2.92 14.83 -9.73
CA CYS A 188 -4.22 14.89 -10.39
C CYS A 188 -5.33 15.36 -9.44
N THR A 189 -6.29 16.12 -9.97
CA THR A 189 -7.52 16.48 -9.26
C THR A 189 -8.71 15.82 -9.94
N ILE A 190 -9.42 14.95 -9.21
CA ILE A 190 -10.56 14.18 -9.71
C ILE A 190 -11.84 14.72 -9.06
N SER A 191 -12.72 15.28 -9.88
CA SER A 191 -13.98 15.90 -9.44
C SER A 191 -15.24 15.15 -9.90
N LYS A 192 -15.08 14.03 -10.61
CA LYS A 192 -16.18 13.17 -11.10
C LYS A 192 -15.79 11.70 -10.96
N SER A 193 -16.78 10.83 -10.81
CA SER A 193 -16.56 9.37 -10.81
C SER A 193 -15.90 8.92 -12.11
N THR A 194 -15.06 7.90 -12.03
CA THR A 194 -14.29 7.38 -13.15
C THR A 194 -15.04 6.23 -13.85
N ALA A 195 -14.66 5.89 -15.07
CA ALA A 195 -15.01 4.62 -15.68
C ALA A 195 -13.96 3.55 -15.32
N PRO A 196 -14.29 2.23 -15.42
CA PRO A 196 -13.33 1.17 -15.18
C PRO A 196 -12.08 1.29 -16.05
N ALA A 197 -10.92 0.93 -15.51
CA ALA A 197 -9.61 0.94 -16.16
C ALA A 197 -9.20 2.31 -16.75
N SER A 198 -9.75 3.40 -16.24
CA SER A 198 -9.41 4.76 -16.68
C SER A 198 -8.02 5.18 -16.19
N VAL A 199 -7.33 5.97 -17.00
CA VAL A 199 -6.01 6.52 -16.67
C VAL A 199 -6.07 8.05 -16.70
N TYR A 200 -5.69 8.67 -15.58
CA TYR A 200 -5.62 10.13 -15.42
C TYR A 200 -4.15 10.51 -15.16
N LEU A 201 -3.61 11.38 -15.98
CA LEU A 201 -2.25 11.89 -15.84
C LEU A 201 -2.26 13.42 -15.87
N ASN A 202 -1.51 14.04 -14.97
CA ASN A 202 -1.29 15.47 -14.98
C ASN A 202 -0.13 15.80 -15.93
N LYS A 203 -0.15 17.01 -16.50
CA LYS A 203 0.98 17.53 -17.28
C LYS A 203 2.14 17.89 -16.34
N ALA A 204 3.36 17.56 -16.76
CA ALA A 204 4.54 18.01 -16.06
C ALA A 204 4.62 19.56 -16.07
N THR A 205 5.08 20.14 -14.95
CA THR A 205 5.32 21.59 -14.86
C THR A 205 6.49 21.97 -15.76
N GLU A 206 6.29 22.92 -16.64
CA GLU A 206 7.32 23.41 -17.52
C GLU A 206 8.26 24.36 -16.79
N LYS A 207 9.57 24.25 -17.11
CA LYS A 207 10.58 25.21 -16.65
C LYS A 207 10.33 26.57 -17.29
N GLN A 208 10.29 27.63 -16.49
CA GLN A 208 10.19 28.99 -17.00
C GLN A 208 11.47 29.45 -17.69
N SER A 209 11.34 30.40 -18.62
CA SER A 209 12.46 30.94 -19.42
C SER A 209 13.38 31.89 -18.65
N TYR A 210 13.00 32.27 -17.41
CA TYR A 210 13.78 33.17 -16.54
C TYR A 210 14.31 32.42 -15.32
N ASP A 211 15.41 32.92 -14.74
CA ASP A 211 16.00 32.39 -13.52
C ASP A 211 15.31 32.92 -12.24
N SER A 212 15.61 32.28 -11.10
CA SER A 212 14.97 32.56 -9.82
C SER A 212 15.27 33.96 -9.26
N SER A 213 16.33 34.65 -9.70
CA SER A 213 16.66 36.00 -9.26
C SER A 213 15.63 37.05 -9.68
N LYS A 214 14.82 36.72 -10.71
CA LYS A 214 13.75 37.60 -11.22
C LYS A 214 12.40 37.40 -10.51
N ILE A 215 12.28 36.43 -9.59
CA ILE A 215 11.05 36.19 -8.85
C ILE A 215 11.07 37.05 -7.59
N LYS A 216 10.08 37.92 -7.43
CA LYS A 216 9.76 38.54 -6.15
C LYS A 216 8.87 37.58 -5.37
N LEU A 217 9.43 36.92 -4.36
CA LEU A 217 8.64 36.19 -3.37
C LEU A 217 7.95 37.22 -2.47
N LEU A 218 6.66 37.05 -2.24
CA LEU A 218 5.83 37.94 -1.39
C LEU A 218 6.29 37.86 0.07
#